data_4c980da805a7689dc77cc076a6404b4d
#
_entry.id   4c980da805a7689dc77cc076a6404b4d
#
_cell.length_a   1.000
_cell.length_b   1.000
_cell.length_c   1.000
_cell.angle_alpha   90.00
_cell.angle_beta   90.00
_cell.angle_gamma   90.00
#
_symmetry.space_group_name_H-M   'P 1'
#
loop_
_entity.id
_entity.type
_entity.pdbx_description
1 polymer ?
#
loop_
_entity_poly.entity_id
_entity_poly.type
_entity_poly.pdbx_seq_one_letter_code
_entity_poly.pdbx_strand_id
1 'polypeptide(L)'
;MNRILSIIMALVCCTLASCDKEEWSNNNSEMENVFYIGFENWGKTTAEFNKNAVVYSVKSGDTTTIPIQFWSEQYRTWNVETFFYTAGTLVNGTDYQIVDDKGNVVTPVSPGKYSMIWNNAVKGVKNVYVKILKSNANKTFLLQTFDPAASTPISPQDVATTIHNKTNDYEVRAFSTNYKVTIKVTN
;
A
#
# COMPACT_ATOMS: atom_id res chain seq x y z
N MET A 1 -16.12 -57.46 2.97
CA MET A 1 -14.93 -56.64 2.69
C MET A 1 -15.25 -55.30 1.99
N ASN A 2 -16.19 -55.27 1.01
CA ASN A 2 -16.50 -54.05 0.27
C ASN A 2 -17.17 -52.89 1.04
N ARG A 3 -17.91 -53.19 2.13
CA ARG A 3 -18.58 -52.15 2.92
C ARG A 3 -17.62 -51.34 3.82
N ILE A 4 -16.57 -51.95 4.32
CA ILE A 4 -15.56 -51.28 5.14
C ILE A 4 -14.69 -50.36 4.28
N LEU A 5 -14.37 -50.78 3.06
CA LEU A 5 -13.61 -49.97 2.10
C LEU A 5 -14.35 -48.68 1.68
N SER A 6 -15.70 -48.78 1.53
CA SER A 6 -16.53 -47.61 1.19
C SER A 6 -16.61 -46.58 2.35
N ILE A 7 -16.61 -47.05 3.59
CA ILE A 7 -16.63 -46.16 4.77
C ILE A 7 -15.30 -45.43 4.95
N ILE A 8 -14.17 -46.11 4.71
CA ILE A 8 -12.85 -45.52 4.78
C ILE A 8 -12.67 -44.48 3.64
N MET A 9 -13.17 -44.75 2.44
CA MET A 9 -13.10 -43.82 1.33
C MET A 9 -13.96 -42.57 1.54
N ALA A 10 -15.10 -42.69 2.18
CA ALA A 10 -15.96 -41.56 2.57
C ALA A 10 -15.32 -40.70 3.67
N LEU A 11 -14.61 -41.30 4.61
CA LEU A 11 -13.91 -40.57 5.69
C LEU A 11 -12.71 -39.77 5.15
N VAL A 12 -11.98 -40.31 4.17
CA VAL A 12 -10.83 -39.62 3.55
C VAL A 12 -11.29 -38.44 2.68
N CYS A 13 -12.45 -38.53 2.03
CA CYS A 13 -12.99 -37.39 1.27
C CYS A 13 -13.43 -36.22 2.16
N CYS A 14 -13.88 -36.48 3.40
CA CYS A 14 -14.28 -35.42 4.33
C CYS A 14 -13.10 -34.65 4.93
N THR A 15 -11.90 -35.23 4.97
CA THR A 15 -10.70 -34.56 5.48
C THR A 15 -9.99 -33.66 4.47
N LEU A 16 -10.33 -33.77 3.17
CA LEU A 16 -9.77 -32.93 2.13
C LEU A 16 -10.60 -31.66 1.86
N ALA A 17 -11.76 -31.51 2.48
CA ALA A 17 -12.61 -30.34 2.34
C ALA A 17 -12.36 -29.26 3.40
N SER A 18 -11.49 -29.51 4.36
CA SER A 18 -11.11 -28.52 5.39
C SER A 18 -9.77 -27.86 5.04
N CYS A 19 -9.68 -27.29 3.86
CA CYS A 19 -8.81 -26.14 3.65
C CYS A 19 -9.67 -24.91 3.89
N ASP A 20 -9.98 -24.65 5.17
CA ASP A 20 -10.43 -23.33 5.59
C ASP A 20 -9.30 -22.37 5.18
N LYS A 21 -9.56 -21.62 4.11
CA LYS A 21 -8.85 -20.37 3.89
C LYS A 21 -9.09 -19.60 5.17
N GLU A 22 -8.05 -19.36 5.95
CA GLU A 22 -8.08 -18.34 6.98
C GLU A 22 -8.34 -17.01 6.26
N GLU A 23 -9.59 -16.69 6.03
CA GLU A 23 -10.01 -15.39 5.57
C GLU A 23 -9.68 -14.42 6.70
N TRP A 24 -8.92 -13.40 6.42
CA TRP A 24 -8.56 -12.35 7.37
C TRP A 24 -9.78 -11.73 8.05
N SER A 25 -10.89 -11.71 7.35
CA SER A 25 -12.17 -11.27 7.90
C SER A 25 -12.80 -12.29 8.85
N ASN A 26 -12.40 -13.57 8.77
CA ASN A 26 -12.87 -14.69 9.59
C ASN A 26 -14.37 -14.58 9.94
N ASN A 27 -15.22 -14.27 8.94
CA ASN A 27 -16.64 -13.97 9.08
C ASN A 27 -16.97 -12.79 10.01
N ASN A 28 -15.99 -11.92 10.29
CA ASN A 28 -16.23 -10.69 11.03
C ASN A 28 -16.79 -9.63 10.06
N SER A 29 -18.09 -9.37 10.15
CA SER A 29 -18.78 -8.38 9.31
C SER A 29 -18.18 -6.96 9.45
N GLU A 30 -17.54 -6.64 10.57
CA GLU A 30 -16.87 -5.35 10.77
C GLU A 30 -15.61 -5.18 9.90
N MET A 31 -14.99 -6.31 9.51
CA MET A 31 -13.79 -6.31 8.67
C MET A 31 -14.10 -6.50 7.18
N GLU A 32 -15.34 -6.75 6.82
CA GLU A 32 -15.74 -7.08 5.45
C GLU A 32 -15.36 -6.01 4.42
N ASN A 33 -15.40 -4.73 4.82
CA ASN A 33 -15.07 -3.59 3.97
C ASN A 33 -13.82 -2.83 4.46
N VAL A 34 -12.92 -3.51 5.16
CA VAL A 34 -11.63 -2.97 5.59
C VAL A 34 -10.54 -3.43 4.63
N PHE A 35 -9.79 -2.47 4.10
CA PHE A 35 -8.70 -2.68 3.16
C PHE A 35 -7.40 -2.13 3.71
N TYR A 36 -6.27 -2.53 3.12
CA TYR A 36 -4.96 -2.09 3.57
C TYR A 36 -4.13 -1.53 2.43
N ILE A 37 -3.31 -0.51 2.75
CA ILE A 37 -2.39 0.11 1.79
C ILE A 37 -1.01 0.33 2.43
N GLY A 38 0.03 0.16 1.61
CA GLY A 38 1.42 0.41 2.01
C GLY A 38 2.36 0.31 0.83
N PHE A 39 3.64 0.56 1.05
CA PHE A 39 4.64 0.38 0.00
C PHE A 39 5.01 -1.09 -0.16
N GLU A 40 5.09 -1.54 -1.41
CA GLU A 40 5.57 -2.89 -1.71
C GLU A 40 7.12 -2.90 -1.61
N ASN A 41 7.61 -3.08 -0.38
CA ASN A 41 9.04 -3.02 -0.04
C ASN A 41 9.64 -4.39 0.29
N TRP A 42 8.99 -5.47 -0.09
CA TRP A 42 9.43 -6.84 0.17
C TRP A 42 10.81 -7.08 -0.46
N GLY A 43 11.74 -7.55 0.35
CA GLY A 43 13.12 -7.83 -0.07
C GLY A 43 14.06 -6.62 -0.19
N LYS A 44 13.59 -5.40 0.04
CA LYS A 44 14.43 -4.18 -0.05
C LYS A 44 15.12 -3.77 1.25
N THR A 45 14.85 -4.46 2.33
CA THR A 45 15.46 -4.22 3.64
C THR A 45 15.61 -5.54 4.38
N THR A 46 16.65 -5.65 5.20
CA THR A 46 16.87 -6.80 6.10
C THR A 46 15.97 -6.75 7.34
N ALA A 47 15.33 -5.62 7.61
CA ALA A 47 14.37 -5.49 8.71
C ALA A 47 13.05 -6.15 8.30
N GLU A 48 12.77 -7.34 8.79
CA GLU A 48 11.58 -8.11 8.44
C GLU A 48 10.26 -7.40 8.81
N PHE A 49 10.28 -6.65 9.92
CA PHE A 49 9.06 -6.07 10.50
C PHE A 49 8.94 -4.54 10.35
N ASN A 50 9.93 -3.86 9.78
CA ASN A 50 9.88 -2.42 9.58
C ASN A 50 10.46 -2.03 8.23
N LYS A 51 9.61 -1.90 7.23
CA LYS A 51 9.96 -1.48 5.88
C LYS A 51 9.91 0.04 5.68
N ASN A 52 9.66 0.82 6.74
CA ASN A 52 9.64 2.29 6.70
C ASN A 52 11.03 2.92 6.52
N ALA A 53 12.10 2.14 6.67
CA ALA A 53 13.48 2.59 6.49
C ALA A 53 13.99 2.49 5.04
N VAL A 54 13.15 2.08 4.08
CA VAL A 54 13.55 1.94 2.68
C VAL A 54 13.86 3.29 2.07
N VAL A 55 15.03 3.37 1.40
CA VAL A 55 15.51 4.56 0.71
C VAL A 55 15.65 4.29 -0.79
N TYR A 56 15.03 5.12 -1.60
CA TYR A 56 15.21 5.15 -3.05
C TYR A 56 16.19 6.28 -3.40
N SER A 57 17.38 5.93 -3.86
CA SER A 57 18.38 6.89 -4.33
C SER A 57 18.15 7.21 -5.80
N VAL A 58 17.99 8.48 -6.16
CA VAL A 58 17.61 8.93 -7.49
C VAL A 58 18.51 10.09 -7.90
N LYS A 59 19.09 10.02 -9.11
CA LYS A 59 19.89 11.10 -9.66
C LYS A 59 19.01 12.23 -10.19
N SER A 60 19.60 13.42 -10.25
CA SER A 60 18.98 14.54 -10.94
C SER A 60 18.74 14.21 -12.41
N GLY A 61 17.54 14.50 -12.90
CA GLY A 61 17.08 14.17 -14.26
C GLY A 61 16.44 12.80 -14.40
N ASP A 62 16.69 11.87 -13.47
CA ASP A 62 16.15 10.51 -13.52
C ASP A 62 14.75 10.42 -12.92
N THR A 63 14.07 9.32 -13.27
CA THR A 63 12.79 8.92 -12.71
C THR A 63 12.96 7.58 -11.97
N THR A 64 12.41 7.49 -10.77
CA THR A 64 12.33 6.24 -10.03
C THR A 64 10.89 5.75 -9.91
N THR A 65 10.74 4.43 -9.81
CA THR A 65 9.45 3.75 -9.66
C THR A 65 9.30 3.24 -8.24
N ILE A 66 8.20 3.56 -7.61
CA ILE A 66 7.90 3.20 -6.22
C ILE A 66 6.57 2.46 -6.19
N PRO A 67 6.58 1.16 -5.92
CA PRO A 67 5.36 0.36 -5.89
C PRO A 67 4.58 0.57 -4.59
N ILE A 68 3.28 0.81 -4.72
CA ILE A 68 2.30 0.84 -3.65
C ILE A 68 1.41 -0.37 -3.79
N GLN A 69 1.28 -1.14 -2.73
CA GLN A 69 0.43 -2.32 -2.64
C GLN A 69 -0.89 -1.96 -1.96
N PHE A 70 -1.98 -2.38 -2.60
CA PHE A 70 -3.31 -2.41 -2.02
C PHE A 70 -3.69 -3.86 -1.74
N TRP A 71 -4.16 -4.10 -0.53
CA TRP A 71 -4.57 -5.41 -0.07
C TRP A 71 -6.08 -5.46 0.13
N SER A 72 -6.71 -6.41 -0.55
CA SER A 72 -8.13 -6.73 -0.46
C SER A 72 -8.30 -8.24 -0.60
N GLU A 73 -9.17 -8.83 0.18
CA GLU A 73 -9.47 -10.27 0.09
C GLU A 73 -10.61 -10.56 -0.88
N GLN A 74 -11.48 -9.58 -1.09
CA GLN A 74 -12.69 -9.76 -1.88
C GLN A 74 -12.81 -8.69 -2.97
N TYR A 75 -13.35 -9.08 -4.10
CA TYR A 75 -13.77 -8.17 -5.16
C TYR A 75 -15.07 -7.46 -4.75
N ARG A 76 -15.19 -6.21 -5.16
CA ARG A 76 -16.41 -5.41 -4.99
C ARG A 76 -16.88 -4.89 -6.33
N THR A 77 -18.14 -4.48 -6.42
CA THR A 77 -18.70 -3.83 -7.61
C THR A 77 -18.38 -2.34 -7.69
N TRP A 78 -17.72 -1.81 -6.67
CA TRP A 78 -17.35 -0.41 -6.54
C TRP A 78 -15.83 -0.24 -6.35
N ASN A 79 -15.36 0.99 -6.58
CA ASN A 79 -13.95 1.32 -6.52
C ASN A 79 -13.55 1.78 -5.12
N VAL A 80 -12.31 1.49 -4.72
CA VAL A 80 -11.69 2.07 -3.52
C VAL A 80 -10.74 3.17 -3.95
N GLU A 81 -10.89 4.35 -3.35
CA GLU A 81 -9.93 5.44 -3.47
C GLU A 81 -8.97 5.43 -2.30
N THR A 82 -7.68 5.50 -2.61
CA THR A 82 -6.61 5.68 -1.64
C THR A 82 -5.77 6.89 -2.03
N PHE A 83 -4.89 7.29 -1.12
CA PHE A 83 -4.03 8.44 -1.35
C PHE A 83 -2.58 8.09 -1.04
N PHE A 84 -1.66 8.77 -1.70
CA PHE A 84 -0.29 8.88 -1.23
C PHE A 84 0.08 10.36 -1.10
N TYR A 85 1.04 10.62 -0.25
CA TYR A 85 1.41 11.97 0.16
C TYR A 85 2.90 12.18 -0.04
N THR A 86 3.27 13.41 -0.38
CA THR A 86 4.66 13.86 -0.37
C THR A 86 4.89 14.78 0.82
N ALA A 87 5.98 14.58 1.56
CA ALA A 87 6.34 15.40 2.72
C ALA A 87 7.84 15.70 2.75
N GLY A 88 8.20 16.90 3.19
CA GLY A 88 9.58 17.33 3.28
C GLY A 88 9.79 18.75 2.75
N THR A 89 11.06 19.11 2.53
CA THR A 89 11.43 20.47 2.13
C THR A 89 11.56 20.66 0.62
N LEU A 90 11.59 19.57 -0.16
CA LEU A 90 11.64 19.66 -1.63
C LEU A 90 10.27 20.02 -2.18
N VAL A 91 10.25 20.89 -3.20
CA VAL A 91 9.05 21.50 -3.75
C VAL A 91 8.65 20.80 -5.05
N ASN A 92 7.40 20.29 -5.08
CA ASN A 92 6.82 19.74 -6.29
C ASN A 92 6.74 20.79 -7.41
N GLY A 93 7.06 20.40 -8.64
CA GLY A 93 7.14 21.27 -9.81
C GLY A 93 8.44 22.08 -9.91
N THR A 94 9.24 22.11 -8.85
CA THR A 94 10.53 22.81 -8.82
C THR A 94 11.71 21.86 -8.64
N ASP A 95 11.64 21.00 -7.64
CA ASP A 95 12.71 20.06 -7.30
C ASP A 95 12.43 18.66 -7.82
N TYR A 96 11.17 18.26 -7.79
CA TYR A 96 10.67 16.98 -8.31
C TYR A 96 9.28 17.12 -8.92
N GLN A 97 8.85 16.08 -9.62
CA GLN A 97 7.48 15.91 -10.10
C GLN A 97 7.01 14.46 -9.88
N ILE A 98 5.73 14.32 -9.58
CA ILE A 98 5.05 13.04 -9.73
C ILE A 98 4.55 12.96 -11.16
N VAL A 99 4.91 11.85 -11.84
CA VAL A 99 4.55 11.64 -13.25
C VAL A 99 3.84 10.29 -13.41
N ASP A 100 3.14 10.10 -14.53
CA ASP A 100 2.61 8.81 -14.93
C ASP A 100 3.68 7.93 -15.62
N ASP A 101 3.29 6.75 -16.08
CA ASP A 101 4.16 5.81 -16.79
C ASP A 101 4.64 6.32 -18.16
N LYS A 102 4.01 7.40 -18.68
CA LYS A 102 4.37 8.08 -19.93
C LYS A 102 5.17 9.35 -19.69
N GLY A 103 5.41 9.72 -18.43
CA GLY A 103 6.13 10.93 -18.05
C GLY A 103 5.27 12.20 -17.97
N ASN A 104 3.95 12.12 -18.10
CA ASN A 104 3.06 13.25 -17.92
C ASN A 104 2.92 13.58 -16.43
N VAL A 105 2.83 14.87 -16.11
CA VAL A 105 2.68 15.32 -14.72
C VAL A 105 1.32 14.91 -14.17
N VAL A 106 1.32 14.27 -13.01
CA VAL A 106 0.11 13.92 -12.26
C VAL A 106 -0.30 15.10 -11.39
N THR A 107 -1.55 15.57 -11.56
CA THR A 107 -2.09 16.66 -10.75
C THR A 107 -2.49 16.15 -9.36
N PRO A 108 -1.99 16.77 -8.28
CA PRO A 108 -2.43 16.42 -6.93
C PRO A 108 -3.87 16.87 -6.68
N VAL A 109 -4.62 16.13 -5.85
CA VAL A 109 -5.99 16.51 -5.41
C VAL A 109 -5.96 17.65 -4.40
N SER A 110 -4.86 17.80 -3.68
CA SER A 110 -4.50 18.96 -2.85
C SER A 110 -2.97 18.99 -2.70
N PRO A 111 -2.37 20.07 -2.19
CA PRO A 111 -0.91 20.16 -2.07
C PRO A 111 -0.29 18.93 -1.41
N GLY A 112 0.55 18.21 -2.15
CA GLY A 112 1.24 17.00 -1.68
C GLY A 112 0.38 15.74 -1.56
N LYS A 113 -0.93 15.77 -1.89
CA LYS A 113 -1.83 14.63 -1.84
C LYS A 113 -2.25 14.17 -3.22
N TYR A 114 -2.11 12.89 -3.53
CA TYR A 114 -2.43 12.28 -4.83
C TYR A 114 -3.40 11.13 -4.66
N SER A 115 -4.38 11.03 -5.56
CA SER A 115 -5.37 9.95 -5.57
C SER A 115 -4.89 8.74 -6.34
N MET A 116 -5.32 7.56 -5.90
CA MET A 116 -5.10 6.28 -6.55
C MET A 116 -6.36 5.42 -6.44
N ILE A 117 -6.96 5.09 -7.59
CA ILE A 117 -8.22 4.35 -7.65
C ILE A 117 -7.95 2.86 -7.86
N TRP A 118 -8.56 2.02 -7.06
CA TRP A 118 -8.53 0.55 -7.14
C TRP A 118 -9.89 0.05 -7.63
N ASN A 119 -9.95 -0.26 -8.91
CA ASN A 119 -11.19 -0.69 -9.55
C ASN A 119 -11.69 -2.01 -8.94
N ASN A 120 -12.98 -2.04 -8.62
CA ASN A 120 -13.65 -3.21 -8.03
C ASN A 120 -12.96 -3.73 -6.74
N ALA A 121 -12.27 -2.85 -6.02
CA ALA A 121 -11.48 -3.19 -4.85
C ALA A 121 -10.47 -4.33 -5.08
N VAL A 122 -9.96 -4.48 -6.31
CA VAL A 122 -9.01 -5.56 -6.65
C VAL A 122 -7.66 -5.28 -6.02
N LYS A 123 -7.15 -6.25 -5.23
CA LYS A 123 -5.80 -6.20 -4.70
C LYS A 123 -4.75 -6.15 -5.82
N GLY A 124 -3.64 -5.47 -5.55
CA GLY A 124 -2.56 -5.38 -6.52
C GLY A 124 -1.53 -4.34 -6.16
N VAL A 125 -0.64 -4.07 -7.12
CA VAL A 125 0.41 -3.08 -6.99
C VAL A 125 0.22 -2.02 -8.08
N LYS A 126 0.32 -0.74 -7.69
CA LYS A 126 0.40 0.40 -8.60
C LYS A 126 1.67 1.18 -8.35
N ASN A 127 2.26 1.69 -9.42
CA ASN A 127 3.51 2.41 -9.36
C ASN A 127 3.28 3.92 -9.26
N VAL A 128 4.04 4.55 -8.37
CA VAL A 128 4.26 5.99 -8.35
C VAL A 128 5.60 6.28 -9.00
N TYR A 129 5.63 7.19 -9.96
CA TYR A 129 6.86 7.60 -10.63
C TYR A 129 7.27 8.98 -10.15
N VAL A 130 8.49 9.07 -9.63
CA VAL A 130 9.06 10.31 -9.11
C VAL A 130 10.21 10.72 -9.99
N LYS A 131 10.05 11.86 -10.69
CA LYS A 131 11.08 12.48 -11.53
C LYS A 131 11.78 13.60 -10.76
N ILE A 132 13.09 13.54 -10.65
CA ILE A 132 13.91 14.60 -10.03
C ILE A 132 14.25 15.65 -11.08
N LEU A 133 13.93 16.92 -10.81
CA LEU A 133 14.12 18.02 -11.74
C LEU A 133 15.42 18.79 -11.52
N LYS A 134 15.86 18.89 -10.25
CA LYS A 134 17.07 19.63 -9.86
C LYS A 134 18.05 18.79 -9.07
N SER A 135 19.33 19.10 -9.21
CA SER A 135 20.36 18.57 -8.35
C SER A 135 20.24 19.17 -6.94
N ASN A 136 19.62 18.43 -6.06
CA ASN A 136 19.53 18.70 -4.63
C ASN A 136 20.26 17.59 -3.86
N ALA A 137 21.51 17.33 -4.25
CA ALA A 137 22.30 16.22 -3.73
C ALA A 137 22.24 16.14 -2.19
N ASN A 138 22.02 14.93 -1.71
CA ASN A 138 21.83 14.59 -0.29
C ASN A 138 20.55 15.12 0.37
N LYS A 139 19.70 15.86 -0.34
CA LYS A 139 18.37 16.19 0.17
C LYS A 139 17.42 15.01 0.04
N THR A 140 16.48 14.95 0.94
CA THR A 140 15.49 13.88 1.00
C THR A 140 14.08 14.45 1.14
N PHE A 141 13.11 13.68 0.67
CA PHE A 141 11.68 13.84 1.02
C PHE A 141 11.03 12.49 1.18
N LEU A 142 9.82 12.47 1.71
CA LEU A 142 9.10 11.24 1.99
C LEU A 142 7.94 11.07 1.00
N LEU A 143 7.72 9.84 0.57
CA LEU A 143 6.42 9.38 0.12
C LEU A 143 5.77 8.58 1.26
N GLN A 144 4.47 8.81 1.48
CA GLN A 144 3.73 8.18 2.56
C GLN A 144 2.33 7.78 2.08
N THR A 145 1.82 6.67 2.61
CA THR A 145 0.42 6.25 2.45
C THR A 145 -0.45 6.66 3.64
N PHE A 146 0.03 7.60 4.45
CA PHE A 146 -0.69 8.18 5.57
C PHE A 146 -0.49 9.70 5.55
N ASP A 147 -1.52 10.48 5.93
CA ASP A 147 -1.46 11.93 5.87
C ASP A 147 -0.37 12.45 6.83
N PRO A 148 0.66 13.16 6.32
CA PRO A 148 1.70 13.72 7.16
C PRO A 148 1.19 14.84 8.09
N ALA A 149 0.02 15.43 7.78
CA ALA A 149 -0.64 16.43 8.61
C ALA A 149 -1.61 15.83 9.63
N ALA A 150 -1.76 14.49 9.67
CA ALA A 150 -2.59 13.84 10.68
C ALA A 150 -2.09 14.16 12.09
N SER A 151 -3.01 14.54 12.96
CA SER A 151 -2.70 14.90 14.36
C SER A 151 -2.19 13.72 15.20
N THR A 152 -2.56 12.51 14.81
CA THR A 152 -2.19 11.28 15.52
C THR A 152 -1.18 10.49 14.68
N PRO A 153 0.07 10.29 15.17
CA PRO A 153 1.04 9.45 14.48
C PRO A 153 0.58 8.00 14.40
N ILE A 154 0.99 7.29 13.35
CA ILE A 154 0.75 5.84 13.25
C ILE A 154 1.45 5.12 14.40
N SER A 155 0.68 4.30 15.12
CA SER A 155 1.16 3.36 16.12
C SER A 155 0.91 1.92 15.66
N PRO A 156 1.94 1.04 15.64
CA PRO A 156 1.76 -0.37 15.27
C PRO A 156 0.81 -1.14 16.16
N GLN A 157 0.60 -0.69 17.39
CA GLN A 157 -0.22 -1.35 18.40
C GLN A 157 -1.67 -0.86 18.41
N ASP A 158 -1.96 0.24 17.71
CA ASP A 158 -3.29 0.84 17.67
C ASP A 158 -3.78 0.99 16.23
N VAL A 159 -4.68 0.10 15.84
CA VAL A 159 -5.26 0.10 14.48
C VAL A 159 -6.05 1.37 14.16
N ALA A 160 -6.58 2.07 15.16
CA ALA A 160 -7.30 3.31 14.94
C ALA A 160 -6.39 4.43 14.42
N THR A 161 -5.11 4.42 14.76
CA THR A 161 -4.13 5.39 14.26
C THR A 161 -3.71 5.13 12.81
N THR A 162 -4.06 3.98 12.23
CA THR A 162 -3.69 3.59 10.87
C THR A 162 -4.77 3.88 9.83
N ILE A 163 -5.91 4.46 10.24
CA ILE A 163 -7.00 4.81 9.31
C ILE A 163 -6.48 5.84 8.31
N HIS A 164 -6.43 5.42 7.05
CA HIS A 164 -5.94 6.19 5.93
C HIS A 164 -7.06 6.96 5.23
N ASN A 165 -8.18 6.27 4.98
CA ASN A 165 -9.38 6.82 4.38
C ASN A 165 -10.59 6.04 4.87
N LYS A 166 -11.69 6.74 5.16
CA LYS A 166 -12.93 6.12 5.59
C LYS A 166 -14.13 6.81 4.94
N THR A 167 -15.01 6.01 4.40
CA THR A 167 -16.29 6.41 3.82
C THR A 167 -17.42 5.66 4.51
N ASN A 168 -18.66 5.83 4.04
CA ASN A 168 -19.78 5.02 4.52
C ASN A 168 -19.71 3.57 4.02
N ASP A 169 -18.99 3.32 2.90
CA ASP A 169 -18.96 2.02 2.23
C ASP A 169 -17.72 1.20 2.60
N TYR A 170 -16.61 1.87 2.98
CA TYR A 170 -15.35 1.18 3.27
C TYR A 170 -14.42 1.97 4.19
N GLU A 171 -13.48 1.26 4.76
CA GLU A 171 -12.35 1.80 5.51
C GLU A 171 -11.03 1.29 4.92
N VAL A 172 -10.07 2.18 4.68
CA VAL A 172 -8.71 1.81 4.30
C VAL A 172 -7.76 2.13 5.44
N ARG A 173 -6.90 1.19 5.78
CA ARG A 173 -5.86 1.34 6.80
C ARG A 173 -4.48 1.33 6.15
N ALA A 174 -3.59 2.16 6.62
CA ALA A 174 -2.19 2.10 6.22
C ALA A 174 -1.47 1.01 7.04
N PHE A 175 -0.62 0.21 6.38
CA PHE A 175 0.26 -0.69 7.09
C PHE A 175 1.27 0.10 7.93
N SER A 176 1.26 -0.06 9.24
CA SER A 176 2.14 0.67 10.15
C SER A 176 3.64 0.40 9.94
N THR A 177 3.98 -0.72 9.33
CA THR A 177 5.37 -1.16 9.11
C THR A 177 5.95 -0.77 7.76
N ASN A 178 5.12 -0.31 6.80
CA ASN A 178 5.56 0.08 5.45
C ASN A 178 4.71 1.22 4.86
N TYR A 179 4.31 2.19 5.68
CA TYR A 179 3.52 3.34 5.23
C TYR A 179 4.35 4.47 4.63
N LYS A 180 5.68 4.41 4.70
CA LYS A 180 6.55 5.46 4.15
C LYS A 180 7.82 4.91 3.52
N VAL A 181 8.34 5.67 2.57
CA VAL A 181 9.67 5.49 1.99
C VAL A 181 10.38 6.84 1.88
N THR A 182 11.70 6.83 1.89
CA THR A 182 12.53 8.02 1.70
C THR A 182 13.03 8.07 0.27
N ILE A 183 12.88 9.22 -0.38
CA ILE A 183 13.53 9.53 -1.65
C ILE A 183 14.76 10.38 -1.34
N LYS A 184 15.94 9.89 -1.75
CA LYS A 184 17.22 10.59 -1.59
C LYS A 184 17.72 11.01 -2.95
N VAL A 185 17.92 12.32 -3.14
CA VAL A 185 18.51 12.85 -4.36
C VAL A 185 20.03 12.66 -4.33
N THR A 186 20.57 12.14 -5.42
CA THR A 186 22.02 11.96 -5.62
C THR A 186 22.50 12.75 -6.83
N ASN A 187 23.80 12.93 -6.95
CA ASN A 187 24.45 13.52 -8.11
C ASN A 187 24.57 12.51 -9.25
#